data_78f8cf99c58ec28fe4a10c2c50c4d450
#
_entry.id   78f8cf99c58ec28fe4a10c2c50c4d450
#
_cell.length_a   1.000
_cell.length_b   1.000
_cell.length_c   1.000
_cell.angle_alpha   90.00
_cell.angle_beta   90.00
_cell.angle_gamma   90.00
#
_symmetry.space_group_name_H-M   'P 1'
#
loop_
_entity.id
_entity.type
_entity.pdbx_description
1 polymer ?
#
loop_
_entity_poly.entity_id
_entity_poly.type
_entity_poly.pdbx_seq_one_letter_code
_entity_poly.pdbx_strand_id
1 'polypeptide(L)'
;MADRLNGYRILILETREEAQFSRLLTEQGADVLQCPMFTIHDAPDPAPVEAWIGRAIDRPFDDLVLMTGEGLRRIMKVVRRLDVETAFVAALRQSRKFCRGPKPGRALREIGLEADMTTETPTSEGIASMLAGVELQGRRLGLQLYPEKDHGVLIDAITAGGATVDTVLPYVYDAQAAEANILSAIDEMAAGRVDAIALTSSGQVRRLIEAAAAHGREQQLREALAKTPIASVGPVVSDELKTWGLPTDIYPANDAFFMKPLISAMSVSLGKSAPRARSG
;
A
#
# COMPACT_ATOMS: atom_id res chain seq x y z
N MET A 1 -3.21 -11.88 28.14
CA MET A 1 -1.86 -12.12 27.57
C MET A 1 -1.43 -10.82 26.89
N ALA A 2 -1.32 -9.79 27.70
CA ALA A 2 -1.02 -8.44 27.25
C ALA A 2 0.44 -8.10 27.55
N ASP A 3 1.00 -7.16 26.80
CA ASP A 3 2.22 -6.41 27.10
C ASP A 3 3.57 -7.12 26.98
N ARG A 4 3.70 -8.11 26.10
CA ARG A 4 5.00 -8.74 25.82
C ARG A 4 6.01 -7.84 25.11
N LEU A 5 5.53 -6.74 24.50
CA LEU A 5 6.36 -5.73 23.83
C LEU A 5 6.34 -4.39 24.59
N ASN A 6 5.94 -4.39 25.85
CA ASN A 6 5.89 -3.17 26.66
C ASN A 6 7.29 -2.54 26.77
N GLY A 7 7.39 -1.26 26.41
CA GLY A 7 8.64 -0.52 26.42
C GLY A 7 9.52 -0.69 25.17
N TYR A 8 9.21 -1.63 24.28
CA TYR A 8 9.94 -1.78 23.01
C TYR A 8 9.42 -0.81 21.97
N ARG A 9 10.32 -0.17 21.24
CA ARG A 9 10.02 0.69 20.10
C ARG A 9 10.31 -0.05 18.81
N ILE A 10 9.25 -0.28 18.01
CA ILE A 10 9.29 -1.06 16.79
C ILE A 10 9.12 -0.13 15.59
N LEU A 11 10.14 -0.11 14.72
CA LEU A 11 10.05 0.57 13.44
C LEU A 11 9.28 -0.30 12.43
N ILE A 12 8.25 0.27 11.81
CA ILE A 12 7.51 -0.36 10.72
C ILE A 12 7.59 0.50 9.46
N LEU A 13 7.79 -0.16 8.31
CA LEU A 13 7.86 0.47 6.99
C LEU A 13 6.58 0.26 6.17
N GLU A 14 5.54 -0.26 6.83
CA GLU A 14 4.27 -0.56 6.18
C GLU A 14 3.54 0.73 5.79
N THR A 15 2.93 0.74 4.59
CA THR A 15 2.19 1.89 4.09
C THR A 15 0.70 1.57 3.91
N ARG A 16 0.39 0.38 3.35
CA ARG A 16 -0.99 0.06 2.94
C ARG A 16 -1.84 -0.48 4.07
N GLU A 17 -1.22 -1.24 4.97
CA GLU A 17 -1.87 -1.85 6.14
C GLU A 17 -1.26 -1.33 7.44
N GLU A 18 -0.67 -0.14 7.37
CA GLU A 18 0.06 0.54 8.45
C GLU A 18 -0.80 0.67 9.71
N ALA A 19 -2.02 1.16 9.59
CA ALA A 19 -2.92 1.32 10.73
C ALA A 19 -3.27 -0.01 11.40
N GLN A 20 -3.43 -1.09 10.63
CA GLN A 20 -3.69 -2.43 11.17
C GLN A 20 -2.44 -2.99 11.87
N PHE A 21 -1.26 -2.86 11.25
CA PHE A 21 -0.02 -3.39 11.81
C PHE A 21 0.37 -2.63 13.07
N SER A 22 0.28 -1.30 13.02
CA SER A 22 0.51 -0.42 14.17
C SER A 22 -0.39 -0.78 15.35
N ARG A 23 -1.71 -0.91 15.10
CA ARG A 23 -2.67 -1.32 16.13
C ARG A 23 -2.31 -2.66 16.76
N LEU A 24 -2.00 -3.67 15.95
CA LEU A 24 -1.65 -5.01 16.45
C LEU A 24 -0.39 -5.00 17.32
N LEU A 25 0.62 -4.18 17.00
CA LEU A 25 1.82 -4.00 17.82
C LEU A 25 1.51 -3.24 19.12
N THR A 26 0.72 -2.18 19.05
CA THR A 26 0.29 -1.39 20.22
C THR A 26 -0.56 -2.23 21.18
N GLU A 27 -1.41 -3.13 20.67
CA GLU A 27 -2.16 -4.11 21.48
C GLU A 27 -1.23 -5.07 22.25
N GLN A 28 0.04 -5.19 21.85
CA GLN A 28 1.07 -5.95 22.59
C GLN A 28 1.97 -5.04 23.46
N GLY A 29 1.63 -3.76 23.58
CA GLY A 29 2.35 -2.78 24.41
C GLY A 29 3.52 -2.08 23.72
N ALA A 30 3.76 -2.30 22.43
CA ALA A 30 4.86 -1.66 21.71
C ALA A 30 4.60 -0.16 21.48
N ASP A 31 5.68 0.64 21.53
CA ASP A 31 5.75 1.95 20.92
C ASP A 31 6.09 1.78 19.44
N VAL A 32 5.25 2.29 18.54
CA VAL A 32 5.40 2.08 17.10
C VAL A 32 5.92 3.34 16.43
N LEU A 33 7.14 3.24 15.86
CA LEU A 33 7.69 4.25 14.97
C LEU A 33 7.24 3.91 13.53
N GLN A 34 6.37 4.76 12.99
CA GLN A 34 5.86 4.61 11.64
C GLN A 34 6.77 5.33 10.65
N CYS A 35 7.21 4.61 9.60
CA CYS A 35 7.96 5.17 8.48
C CYS A 35 7.34 4.66 7.18
N PRO A 36 6.20 5.21 6.75
CA PRO A 36 5.58 4.78 5.50
C PRO A 36 6.51 5.05 4.31
N MET A 37 6.76 4.00 3.51
CA MET A 37 7.66 4.05 2.34
C MET A 37 7.12 4.90 1.19
N PHE A 38 5.82 5.13 1.20
CA PHE A 38 5.12 5.97 0.23
C PHE A 38 4.13 6.85 0.98
N THR A 39 4.22 8.13 0.77
CA THR A 39 3.18 9.06 1.21
C THR A 39 2.21 9.25 0.04
N ILE A 40 0.92 9.07 0.30
CA ILE A 40 -0.13 9.18 -0.72
C ILE A 40 -0.88 10.49 -0.50
N HIS A 41 -0.84 11.37 -1.48
CA HIS A 41 -1.59 12.62 -1.49
C HIS A 41 -2.72 12.58 -2.51
N ASP A 42 -3.78 13.36 -2.28
CA ASP A 42 -4.79 13.62 -3.30
C ASP A 42 -4.10 14.23 -4.55
N ALA A 43 -4.68 14.05 -5.71
CA ALA A 43 -4.18 14.67 -6.94
C ALA A 43 -3.96 16.19 -6.70
N PRO A 44 -2.78 16.74 -7.04
CA PRO A 44 -2.45 18.15 -6.77
C PRO A 44 -3.45 19.13 -7.42
N ASP A 45 -3.92 18.78 -8.61
CA ASP A 45 -5.05 19.45 -9.26
C ASP A 45 -6.29 18.56 -9.12
N PRO A 46 -7.33 18.99 -8.40
CA PRO A 46 -8.56 18.22 -8.25
C PRO A 46 -9.47 18.31 -9.47
N ALA A 47 -9.30 19.31 -10.36
CA ALA A 47 -10.22 19.55 -11.46
C ALA A 47 -10.42 18.36 -12.42
N PRO A 48 -9.37 17.60 -12.81
CA PRO A 48 -9.56 16.40 -13.63
C PRO A 48 -10.41 15.32 -12.95
N VAL A 49 -10.26 15.16 -11.62
CA VAL A 49 -11.04 14.18 -10.83
C VAL A 49 -12.50 14.65 -10.73
N GLU A 50 -12.73 15.92 -10.43
CA GLU A 50 -14.07 16.52 -10.37
C GLU A 50 -14.80 16.42 -11.71
N ALA A 51 -14.11 16.74 -12.82
CA ALA A 51 -14.65 16.63 -14.16
C ALA A 51 -15.00 15.16 -14.52
N TRP A 52 -14.17 14.20 -14.13
CA TRP A 52 -14.44 12.78 -14.35
C TRP A 52 -15.68 12.31 -13.58
N ILE A 53 -15.83 12.76 -12.31
CA ILE A 53 -17.03 12.50 -11.49
C ILE A 53 -18.27 13.08 -12.17
N GLY A 54 -18.21 14.33 -12.64
CA GLY A 54 -19.32 14.97 -13.37
C GLY A 54 -19.72 14.16 -14.60
N ARG A 55 -18.76 13.77 -15.44
CA ARG A 55 -19.04 12.93 -16.62
C ARG A 55 -19.62 11.57 -16.30
N ALA A 56 -19.24 10.98 -15.15
CA ALA A 56 -19.81 9.72 -14.68
C ALA A 56 -21.26 9.87 -14.23
N ILE A 57 -21.61 11.01 -13.63
CA ILE A 57 -22.98 11.32 -13.19
C ILE A 57 -23.88 11.65 -14.39
N ASP A 58 -23.42 12.54 -15.27
CA ASP A 58 -24.20 13.03 -16.43
C ASP A 58 -24.49 11.89 -17.42
N ARG A 59 -23.52 11.02 -17.63
CA ARG A 59 -23.64 9.83 -18.47
C ARG A 59 -22.86 8.67 -17.82
N PRO A 60 -23.53 7.76 -17.13
CA PRO A 60 -22.87 6.61 -16.48
C PRO A 60 -21.99 5.81 -17.45
N PHE A 61 -20.87 5.32 -16.96
CA PHE A 61 -20.04 4.38 -17.72
C PHE A 61 -20.80 3.06 -17.89
N ASP A 62 -20.65 2.44 -19.05
CA ASP A 62 -21.11 1.07 -19.25
C ASP A 62 -20.28 0.08 -18.41
N ASP A 63 -18.98 0.37 -18.32
CA ASP A 63 -17.99 -0.43 -17.61
C ASP A 63 -17.11 0.46 -16.74
N LEU A 64 -16.76 -0.02 -15.54
CA LEU A 64 -15.87 0.66 -14.61
C LEU A 64 -14.74 -0.30 -14.19
N VAL A 65 -13.50 0.07 -14.48
CA VAL A 65 -12.31 -0.66 -14.03
C VAL A 65 -11.66 0.06 -12.86
N LEU A 66 -11.53 -0.63 -11.75
CA LEU A 66 -10.90 -0.14 -10.53
C LEU A 66 -9.57 -0.84 -10.29
N MET A 67 -8.49 -0.10 -10.44
CA MET A 67 -7.14 -0.63 -10.26
C MET A 67 -6.74 -0.70 -8.79
N THR A 68 -7.24 0.21 -7.93
CA THR A 68 -6.89 0.23 -6.50
C THR A 68 -8.08 0.63 -5.63
N GLY A 69 -8.15 0.07 -4.41
CA GLY A 69 -9.13 0.50 -3.42
C GLY A 69 -8.87 1.94 -2.93
N GLU A 70 -7.60 2.34 -2.85
CA GLU A 70 -7.22 3.72 -2.50
C GLU A 70 -7.77 4.72 -3.52
N GLY A 71 -7.68 4.40 -4.81
CA GLY A 71 -8.21 5.26 -5.86
C GLY A 71 -9.71 5.52 -5.71
N LEU A 72 -10.51 4.49 -5.45
CA LEU A 72 -11.94 4.67 -5.21
C LEU A 72 -12.20 5.50 -3.95
N ARG A 73 -11.49 5.25 -2.84
CA ARG A 73 -11.66 6.04 -1.61
C ARG A 73 -11.33 7.52 -1.81
N ARG A 74 -10.28 7.83 -2.61
CA ARG A 74 -9.93 9.21 -2.95
C ARG A 74 -10.99 9.88 -3.84
N ILE A 75 -11.51 9.16 -4.82
CA ILE A 75 -12.66 9.64 -5.60
C ILE A 75 -13.86 9.93 -4.68
N MET A 76 -14.19 9.01 -3.77
CA MET A 76 -15.30 9.19 -2.83
C MET A 76 -15.08 10.37 -1.87
N LYS A 77 -13.85 10.67 -1.48
CA LYS A 77 -13.52 11.87 -0.70
C LYS A 77 -13.89 13.15 -1.48
N VAL A 78 -13.58 13.20 -2.78
CA VAL A 78 -13.95 14.33 -3.65
C VAL A 78 -15.47 14.39 -3.84
N VAL A 79 -16.11 13.25 -4.11
CA VAL A 79 -17.57 13.11 -4.25
C VAL A 79 -18.31 13.66 -3.05
N ARG A 80 -17.88 13.33 -1.82
CA ARG A 80 -18.45 13.85 -0.57
C ARG A 80 -18.22 15.36 -0.42
N ARG A 81 -17.04 15.84 -0.76
CA ARG A 81 -16.76 17.29 -0.74
C ARG A 81 -17.66 18.08 -1.68
N LEU A 82 -18.02 17.47 -2.83
CA LEU A 82 -18.93 18.08 -3.82
C LEU A 82 -20.40 17.89 -3.50
N ASP A 83 -20.74 17.13 -2.45
CA ASP A 83 -22.11 16.79 -2.05
C ASP A 83 -22.92 16.06 -3.15
N VAL A 84 -22.25 15.18 -3.92
CA VAL A 84 -22.87 14.42 -5.03
C VAL A 84 -22.84 12.91 -4.82
N GLU A 85 -22.67 12.43 -3.58
CA GLU A 85 -22.46 11.01 -3.28
C GLU A 85 -23.62 10.14 -3.78
N THR A 86 -24.87 10.55 -3.53
CA THR A 86 -26.04 9.79 -3.96
C THR A 86 -26.09 9.61 -5.48
N ALA A 87 -25.85 10.70 -6.23
CA ALA A 87 -25.87 10.67 -7.70
C ALA A 87 -24.73 9.83 -8.25
N PHE A 88 -23.52 9.98 -7.69
CA PHE A 88 -22.35 9.24 -8.15
C PHE A 88 -22.47 7.73 -7.88
N VAL A 89 -22.91 7.34 -6.68
CA VAL A 89 -23.11 5.92 -6.35
C VAL A 89 -24.24 5.31 -7.21
N ALA A 90 -25.29 6.08 -7.51
CA ALA A 90 -26.34 5.63 -8.43
C ALA A 90 -25.82 5.43 -9.86
N ALA A 91 -24.92 6.29 -10.34
CA ALA A 91 -24.25 6.13 -11.62
C ALA A 91 -23.37 4.86 -11.66
N LEU A 92 -22.53 4.64 -10.62
CA LEU A 92 -21.69 3.45 -10.52
C LEU A 92 -22.49 2.14 -10.43
N ARG A 93 -23.70 2.18 -9.87
CA ARG A 93 -24.58 1.01 -9.79
C ARG A 93 -25.02 0.51 -11.18
N GLN A 94 -25.08 1.40 -12.16
CA GLN A 94 -25.44 1.06 -13.53
C GLN A 94 -24.29 0.45 -14.34
N SER A 95 -23.04 0.66 -13.93
CA SER A 95 -21.86 0.14 -14.60
C SER A 95 -21.58 -1.31 -14.22
N ARG A 96 -21.02 -2.12 -15.13
CA ARG A 96 -20.32 -3.35 -14.74
C ARG A 96 -18.99 -2.99 -14.10
N LYS A 97 -18.67 -3.55 -12.94
CA LYS A 97 -17.51 -3.19 -12.13
C LYS A 97 -16.46 -4.30 -12.14
N PHE A 98 -15.30 -3.98 -12.68
CA PHE A 98 -14.15 -4.85 -12.81
C PHE A 98 -13.06 -4.43 -11.82
N CYS A 99 -12.59 -5.34 -10.99
CA CYS A 99 -11.59 -5.08 -9.98
C CYS A 99 -10.28 -5.81 -10.26
N ARG A 100 -9.14 -5.10 -10.16
CA ARG A 100 -7.80 -5.70 -10.28
C ARG A 100 -7.44 -6.64 -9.11
N GLY A 101 -8.31 -6.85 -8.18
CA GLY A 101 -8.08 -7.70 -7.02
C GLY A 101 -9.01 -7.37 -5.86
N PRO A 102 -8.82 -7.96 -4.69
CA PRO A 102 -9.77 -7.86 -3.57
C PRO A 102 -9.85 -6.46 -2.94
N LYS A 103 -8.80 -5.62 -3.06
CA LYS A 103 -8.78 -4.29 -2.42
C LYS A 103 -9.79 -3.31 -3.03
N PRO A 104 -9.92 -3.15 -4.36
CA PRO A 104 -11.00 -2.38 -4.96
C PRO A 104 -12.39 -2.90 -4.61
N GLY A 105 -12.59 -4.22 -4.60
CA GLY A 105 -13.86 -4.83 -4.21
C GLY A 105 -14.26 -4.52 -2.76
N ARG A 106 -13.29 -4.44 -1.83
CA ARG A 106 -13.55 -3.94 -0.46
C ARG A 106 -14.02 -2.50 -0.46
N ALA A 107 -13.36 -1.62 -1.24
CA ALA A 107 -13.73 -0.22 -1.31
C ALA A 107 -15.13 -0.02 -1.93
N LEU A 108 -15.54 -0.87 -2.89
CA LEU A 108 -16.91 -0.88 -3.40
C LEU A 108 -17.93 -1.23 -2.31
N ARG A 109 -17.65 -2.23 -1.47
CA ARG A 109 -18.55 -2.60 -0.35
C ARG A 109 -18.71 -1.49 0.69
N GLU A 110 -17.70 -0.64 0.88
CA GLU A 110 -17.78 0.53 1.77
C GLU A 110 -18.86 1.55 1.33
N ILE A 111 -19.26 1.51 0.05
CA ILE A 111 -20.29 2.37 -0.53
C ILE A 111 -21.54 1.59 -0.97
N GLY A 112 -21.71 0.36 -0.50
CA GLY A 112 -22.88 -0.48 -0.77
C GLY A 112 -22.94 -1.02 -2.20
N LEU A 113 -21.78 -1.22 -2.86
CA LEU A 113 -21.65 -1.81 -4.18
C LEU A 113 -20.77 -3.06 -4.13
N GLU A 114 -20.86 -3.89 -5.17
CA GLU A 114 -20.03 -5.07 -5.34
C GLU A 114 -19.33 -5.07 -6.71
N ALA A 115 -18.23 -5.79 -6.80
CA ALA A 115 -17.58 -6.05 -8.08
C ALA A 115 -18.36 -7.13 -8.84
N ASP A 116 -18.58 -6.91 -10.12
CA ASP A 116 -19.15 -7.92 -11.01
C ASP A 116 -18.09 -8.98 -11.39
N MET A 117 -16.84 -8.53 -11.55
CA MET A 117 -15.69 -9.41 -11.79
C MET A 117 -14.43 -8.94 -11.05
N THR A 118 -13.64 -9.89 -10.58
CA THR A 118 -12.33 -9.61 -9.98
C THR A 118 -11.30 -10.54 -10.60
N THR A 119 -10.17 -10.01 -11.08
CA THR A 119 -9.13 -10.87 -11.65
C THR A 119 -8.42 -11.68 -10.56
N GLU A 120 -8.07 -12.92 -10.88
CA GLU A 120 -7.25 -13.78 -10.02
C GLU A 120 -5.81 -13.30 -9.94
N THR A 121 -5.30 -12.73 -11.04
CA THR A 121 -3.96 -12.14 -11.11
C THR A 121 -4.07 -10.62 -10.93
N PRO A 122 -3.68 -10.05 -9.77
CA PRO A 122 -3.90 -8.64 -9.43
C PRO A 122 -2.90 -7.70 -10.13
N THR A 123 -2.79 -7.81 -11.46
CA THR A 123 -1.91 -7.00 -12.33
C THR A 123 -2.71 -6.30 -13.43
N SER A 124 -2.07 -5.38 -14.15
CA SER A 124 -2.67 -4.74 -15.33
C SER A 124 -2.94 -5.75 -16.45
N GLU A 125 -2.02 -6.71 -16.60
CA GLU A 125 -2.13 -7.82 -17.54
C GLU A 125 -3.31 -8.75 -17.19
N GLY A 126 -3.54 -8.98 -15.89
CA GLY A 126 -4.70 -9.75 -15.42
C GLY A 126 -6.03 -9.06 -15.74
N ILE A 127 -6.08 -7.72 -15.60
CA ILE A 127 -7.26 -6.94 -16.05
C ILE A 127 -7.42 -7.05 -17.57
N ALA A 128 -6.35 -6.86 -18.34
CA ALA A 128 -6.42 -6.96 -19.82
C ALA A 128 -6.92 -8.34 -20.25
N SER A 129 -6.39 -9.42 -19.67
CA SER A 129 -6.81 -10.80 -19.95
C SER A 129 -8.28 -11.05 -19.59
N MET A 130 -8.74 -10.51 -18.45
CA MET A 130 -10.15 -10.62 -18.03
C MET A 130 -11.07 -9.88 -19.01
N LEU A 131 -10.69 -8.67 -19.44
CA LEU A 131 -11.48 -7.84 -20.36
C LEU A 131 -11.47 -8.40 -21.80
N ALA A 132 -10.46 -9.16 -22.20
CA ALA A 132 -10.44 -9.84 -23.52
C ALA A 132 -11.61 -10.82 -23.71
N GLY A 133 -12.20 -11.33 -22.64
CA GLY A 133 -13.41 -12.16 -22.67
C GLY A 133 -14.73 -11.39 -22.54
N VAL A 134 -14.68 -10.05 -22.58
CA VAL A 134 -15.84 -9.18 -22.38
C VAL A 134 -16.14 -8.38 -23.66
N GLU A 135 -17.42 -8.33 -24.04
CA GLU A 135 -17.85 -7.46 -25.14
C GLU A 135 -17.68 -5.98 -24.75
N LEU A 136 -16.79 -5.29 -25.47
CA LEU A 136 -16.43 -3.90 -25.24
C LEU A 136 -16.78 -2.96 -26.41
N GLN A 137 -17.21 -3.51 -27.54
CA GLN A 137 -17.48 -2.72 -28.75
C GLN A 137 -18.52 -1.63 -28.51
N GLY A 138 -18.15 -0.38 -28.78
CA GLY A 138 -19.02 0.79 -28.64
C GLY A 138 -19.31 1.21 -27.18
N ARG A 139 -18.70 0.55 -26.20
CA ARG A 139 -18.93 0.81 -24.79
C ARG A 139 -18.05 1.96 -24.28
N ARG A 140 -18.56 2.68 -23.28
CA ARG A 140 -17.84 3.71 -22.56
C ARG A 140 -17.31 3.15 -21.26
N LEU A 141 -15.99 3.13 -21.10
CA LEU A 141 -15.30 2.52 -19.95
C LEU A 141 -14.59 3.58 -19.11
N GLY A 142 -14.97 3.69 -17.83
CA GLY A 142 -14.24 4.45 -16.82
C GLY A 142 -13.08 3.64 -16.27
N LEU A 143 -11.86 4.20 -16.28
CA LEU A 143 -10.66 3.51 -15.78
C LEU A 143 -9.98 4.34 -14.68
N GLN A 144 -10.06 3.84 -13.44
CA GLN A 144 -9.33 4.42 -12.31
C GLN A 144 -7.89 3.92 -12.29
N LEU A 145 -6.95 4.82 -12.52
CA LEU A 145 -5.52 4.58 -12.58
C LEU A 145 -4.85 4.73 -11.20
N TYR A 146 -3.58 4.31 -11.11
CA TYR A 146 -2.68 4.55 -9.97
C TYR A 146 -1.33 5.09 -10.45
N PRO A 147 -0.61 5.89 -9.63
CA PRO A 147 0.61 6.58 -10.08
C PRO A 147 1.80 5.63 -10.30
N GLU A 148 2.85 6.17 -10.94
CA GLU A 148 4.16 5.52 -11.17
C GLU A 148 4.09 4.21 -11.99
N LYS A 149 3.06 4.06 -12.81
CA LYS A 149 2.93 2.94 -13.74
C LYS A 149 2.51 3.48 -15.10
N ASP A 150 3.14 2.96 -16.14
CA ASP A 150 2.62 3.13 -17.49
C ASP A 150 1.39 2.24 -17.68
N HIS A 151 0.29 2.86 -18.02
CA HIS A 151 -0.99 2.20 -18.28
C HIS A 151 -1.31 2.11 -19.78
N GLY A 152 -0.40 2.55 -20.66
CA GLY A 152 -0.61 2.60 -22.11
C GLY A 152 -1.05 1.27 -22.68
N VAL A 153 -0.34 0.20 -22.36
CA VAL A 153 -0.64 -1.16 -22.84
C VAL A 153 -2.07 -1.61 -22.45
N LEU A 154 -2.54 -1.28 -21.25
CA LEU A 154 -3.90 -1.61 -20.81
C LEU A 154 -4.94 -0.76 -21.54
N ILE A 155 -4.69 0.55 -21.70
CA ILE A 155 -5.58 1.47 -22.41
C ILE A 155 -5.70 1.06 -23.87
N ASP A 156 -4.57 0.73 -24.53
CA ASP A 156 -4.53 0.28 -25.90
C ASP A 156 -5.32 -1.04 -26.11
N ALA A 157 -5.16 -1.99 -25.19
CA ALA A 157 -5.90 -3.25 -25.24
C ALA A 157 -7.42 -3.04 -25.11
N ILE A 158 -7.87 -2.17 -24.21
CA ILE A 158 -9.28 -1.82 -24.03
C ILE A 158 -9.82 -1.11 -25.26
N THR A 159 -9.05 -0.16 -25.82
CA THR A 159 -9.43 0.59 -27.02
C THR A 159 -9.48 -0.31 -28.25
N ALA A 160 -8.54 -1.24 -28.40
CA ALA A 160 -8.56 -2.25 -29.47
C ALA A 160 -9.79 -3.17 -29.37
N GLY A 161 -10.33 -3.40 -28.17
CA GLY A 161 -11.62 -4.07 -27.94
C GLY A 161 -12.85 -3.24 -28.32
N GLY A 162 -12.64 -2.01 -28.82
CA GLY A 162 -13.71 -1.13 -29.32
C GLY A 162 -14.36 -0.21 -28.27
N ALA A 163 -13.83 -0.14 -27.04
CA ALA A 163 -14.33 0.77 -26.01
C ALA A 163 -13.70 2.17 -26.13
N THR A 164 -14.48 3.18 -25.70
CA THR A 164 -13.94 4.52 -25.41
C THR A 164 -13.53 4.58 -23.94
N VAL A 165 -12.24 4.86 -23.66
CA VAL A 165 -11.68 4.88 -22.31
C VAL A 165 -11.66 6.30 -21.75
N ASP A 166 -12.23 6.49 -20.56
CA ASP A 166 -12.21 7.73 -19.79
C ASP A 166 -11.43 7.48 -18.49
N THR A 167 -10.22 8.02 -18.38
CA THR A 167 -9.30 7.75 -17.29
C THR A 167 -9.37 8.76 -16.17
N VAL A 168 -9.05 8.32 -14.94
CA VAL A 168 -8.85 9.20 -13.78
C VAL A 168 -7.70 8.72 -12.91
N LEU A 169 -6.82 9.65 -12.51
CA LEU A 169 -5.73 9.44 -11.57
C LEU A 169 -6.01 10.29 -10.31
N PRO A 170 -6.64 9.70 -9.27
CA PRO A 170 -7.16 10.49 -8.14
C PRO A 170 -6.14 10.81 -7.05
N TYR A 171 -4.90 10.33 -7.16
CA TYR A 171 -3.85 10.51 -6.15
C TYR A 171 -2.46 10.40 -6.76
N VAL A 172 -1.46 10.88 -6.01
CA VAL A 172 -0.04 10.77 -6.35
C VAL A 172 0.74 10.20 -5.16
N TYR A 173 1.92 9.64 -5.43
CA TYR A 173 2.90 9.33 -4.40
C TYR A 173 3.80 10.54 -4.19
N ASP A 174 4.07 10.89 -2.92
CA ASP A 174 5.07 11.87 -2.56
C ASP A 174 6.37 11.16 -2.19
N ALA A 175 7.29 11.11 -3.14
CA ALA A 175 8.59 10.48 -2.94
C ALA A 175 9.48 11.27 -1.97
N GLN A 176 9.37 12.61 -1.95
CA GLN A 176 10.22 13.46 -1.10
C GLN A 176 9.83 13.33 0.38
N ALA A 177 8.54 13.38 0.69
CA ALA A 177 8.09 13.17 2.06
C ALA A 177 8.42 11.76 2.57
N ALA A 178 8.32 10.75 1.70
CA ALA A 178 8.72 9.38 2.03
C ALA A 178 10.24 9.29 2.30
N GLU A 179 11.07 9.95 1.51
CA GLU A 179 12.53 9.98 1.73
C GLU A 179 12.92 10.63 3.06
N ALA A 180 12.31 11.77 3.41
CA ALA A 180 12.55 12.43 4.69
C ALA A 180 12.20 11.50 5.88
N ASN A 181 11.10 10.75 5.78
CA ASN A 181 10.72 9.77 6.80
C ASN A 181 11.74 8.62 6.90
N ILE A 182 12.24 8.12 5.77
CA ILE A 182 13.28 7.06 5.72
C ILE A 182 14.57 7.55 6.37
N LEU A 183 15.04 8.75 6.04
CA LEU A 183 16.25 9.31 6.61
C LEU A 183 16.11 9.51 8.11
N SER A 184 14.97 10.01 8.59
CA SER A 184 14.65 10.12 10.01
C SER A 184 14.64 8.74 10.70
N ALA A 185 14.09 7.70 10.07
CA ALA A 185 14.10 6.35 10.62
C ALA A 185 15.52 5.77 10.72
N ILE A 186 16.40 6.07 9.76
CA ILE A 186 17.82 5.71 9.81
C ILE A 186 18.49 6.40 11.01
N ASP A 187 18.22 7.68 11.24
CA ASP A 187 18.74 8.42 12.39
C ASP A 187 18.24 7.84 13.74
N GLU A 188 16.98 7.46 13.82
CA GLU A 188 16.41 6.82 15.01
C GLU A 188 17.09 5.47 15.31
N MET A 189 17.31 4.64 14.28
CA MET A 189 18.03 3.36 14.42
C MET A 189 19.50 3.58 14.80
N ALA A 190 20.19 4.50 14.13
CA ALA A 190 21.60 4.82 14.39
C ALA A 190 21.84 5.34 15.82
N ALA A 191 20.89 6.11 16.34
CA ALA A 191 20.90 6.61 17.71
C ALA A 191 20.50 5.54 18.75
N GLY A 192 20.19 4.31 18.33
CA GLY A 192 19.79 3.22 19.23
C GLY A 192 18.40 3.38 19.84
N ARG A 193 17.55 4.23 19.28
CA ARG A 193 16.17 4.48 19.75
C ARG A 193 15.11 3.53 19.18
N VAL A 194 15.53 2.52 18.43
CA VAL A 194 14.68 1.47 17.84
C VAL A 194 15.15 0.12 18.35
N ASP A 195 14.24 -0.68 18.89
CA ASP A 195 14.55 -2.00 19.44
C ASP A 195 14.47 -3.10 18.39
N ALA A 196 13.63 -2.95 17.35
CA ALA A 196 13.58 -3.82 16.19
C ALA A 196 12.92 -3.11 14.99
N ILE A 197 13.26 -3.56 13.78
CA ILE A 197 12.59 -3.19 12.53
C ILE A 197 11.76 -4.38 12.02
N ALA A 198 10.49 -4.13 11.64
CA ALA A 198 9.60 -5.15 11.11
C ALA A 198 9.29 -4.90 9.62
N LEU A 199 9.63 -5.87 8.79
CA LEU A 199 9.55 -5.81 7.33
C LEU A 199 8.50 -6.80 6.80
N THR A 200 7.55 -6.29 6.01
CA THR A 200 6.41 -7.06 5.47
C THR A 200 6.46 -7.24 3.96
N SER A 201 7.40 -6.60 3.26
CA SER A 201 7.61 -6.78 1.83
C SER A 201 9.07 -6.54 1.42
N SER A 202 9.51 -7.22 0.34
CA SER A 202 10.85 -7.01 -0.25
C SER A 202 11.04 -5.59 -0.79
N GLY A 203 9.96 -4.95 -1.24
CA GLY A 203 9.98 -3.56 -1.69
C GLY A 203 10.38 -2.57 -0.59
N GLN A 204 10.05 -2.85 0.67
CA GLN A 204 10.49 -2.03 1.81
C GLN A 204 12.00 -2.10 2.00
N VAL A 205 12.59 -3.29 1.86
CA VAL A 205 14.05 -3.48 1.94
C VAL A 205 14.75 -2.67 0.86
N ARG A 206 14.35 -2.86 -0.41
CA ARG A 206 14.93 -2.13 -1.54
C ARG A 206 14.84 -0.63 -1.36
N ARG A 207 13.64 -0.12 -1.05
CA ARG A 207 13.41 1.32 -0.90
C ARG A 207 14.23 1.94 0.23
N LEU A 208 14.38 1.22 1.36
CA LEU A 208 15.22 1.68 2.48
C LEU A 208 16.68 1.85 2.04
N ILE A 209 17.21 0.88 1.30
CA ILE A 209 18.60 0.88 0.82
C ILE A 209 18.80 1.92 -0.28
N GLU A 210 17.89 2.01 -1.26
CA GLU A 210 17.94 3.00 -2.34
C GLU A 210 17.91 4.43 -1.80
N ALA A 211 17.03 4.71 -0.82
CA ALA A 211 16.98 6.02 -0.20
C ALA A 211 18.27 6.35 0.58
N ALA A 212 18.83 5.38 1.29
CA ALA A 212 20.12 5.57 1.96
C ALA A 212 21.25 5.85 0.97
N ALA A 213 21.31 5.12 -0.15
CA ALA A 213 22.30 5.30 -1.21
C ALA A 213 22.18 6.68 -1.88
N ALA A 214 20.96 7.08 -2.23
CA ALA A 214 20.69 8.38 -2.85
C ALA A 214 21.16 9.58 -2.00
N HIS A 215 21.24 9.38 -0.68
CA HIS A 215 21.67 10.42 0.28
C HIS A 215 23.04 10.17 0.91
N GLY A 216 23.85 9.21 0.40
CA GLY A 216 25.17 8.90 0.92
C GLY A 216 25.19 8.34 2.34
N ARG A 217 24.08 7.68 2.77
CA ARG A 217 23.89 7.16 4.13
C ARG A 217 23.96 5.63 4.24
N GLU A 218 24.47 4.96 3.23
CA GLU A 218 24.54 3.49 3.19
C GLU A 218 25.33 2.90 4.37
N GLN A 219 26.47 3.50 4.71
CA GLN A 219 27.30 3.04 5.82
C GLN A 219 26.56 3.23 7.17
N GLN A 220 25.90 4.37 7.36
CA GLN A 220 25.11 4.63 8.56
C GLN A 220 23.97 3.65 8.70
N LEU A 221 23.25 3.34 7.60
CA LEU A 221 22.19 2.35 7.59
C LEU A 221 22.72 0.96 7.95
N ARG A 222 23.86 0.51 7.37
CA ARG A 222 24.47 -0.78 7.68
C ARG A 222 24.83 -0.90 9.16
N GLU A 223 25.44 0.12 9.74
CA GLU A 223 25.83 0.16 11.17
C GLU A 223 24.60 0.15 12.08
N ALA A 224 23.53 0.86 11.67
CA ALA A 224 22.27 0.89 12.39
C ALA A 224 21.56 -0.47 12.36
N LEU A 225 21.45 -1.12 11.19
CA LEU A 225 20.85 -2.43 11.04
C LEU A 225 21.66 -3.54 11.71
N ALA A 226 22.99 -3.44 11.75
CA ALA A 226 23.83 -4.39 12.50
C ALA A 226 23.55 -4.40 14.02
N LYS A 227 22.94 -3.35 14.54
CA LYS A 227 22.59 -3.19 15.96
C LYS A 227 21.09 -3.33 16.22
N THR A 228 20.26 -3.30 15.19
CA THR A 228 18.79 -3.31 15.29
C THR A 228 18.26 -4.65 14.77
N PRO A 229 17.70 -5.51 15.61
CA PRO A 229 17.11 -6.76 15.18
C PRO A 229 16.12 -6.61 14.03
N ILE A 230 16.27 -7.44 12.99
CA ILE A 230 15.45 -7.39 11.77
C ILE A 230 14.43 -8.53 11.83
N ALA A 231 13.15 -8.16 11.86
CA ALA A 231 12.03 -9.08 11.80
C ALA A 231 11.45 -9.12 10.37
N SER A 232 11.43 -10.30 9.75
CA SER A 232 10.92 -10.53 8.41
C SER A 232 9.63 -11.35 8.46
N VAL A 233 8.62 -10.93 7.68
CA VAL A 233 7.32 -11.62 7.63
C VAL A 233 7.38 -12.97 6.94
N GLY A 234 8.38 -13.22 6.08
CA GLY A 234 8.44 -14.44 5.31
C GLY A 234 9.67 -14.56 4.38
N PRO A 235 9.78 -15.67 3.63
CA PRO A 235 10.99 -16.02 2.88
C PRO A 235 11.36 -14.97 1.82
N VAL A 236 10.38 -14.41 1.10
CA VAL A 236 10.62 -13.39 0.07
C VAL A 236 11.34 -12.15 0.63
N VAL A 237 11.00 -11.73 1.83
CA VAL A 237 11.65 -10.60 2.51
C VAL A 237 13.04 -11.01 3.00
N SER A 238 13.17 -12.22 3.58
CA SER A 238 14.46 -12.75 4.04
C SER A 238 15.45 -12.96 2.91
N ASP A 239 14.98 -13.43 1.75
CA ASP A 239 15.84 -13.60 0.57
C ASP A 239 16.28 -12.25 0.00
N GLU A 240 15.42 -11.24 0.00
CA GLU A 240 15.82 -9.87 -0.34
C GLU A 240 16.87 -9.34 0.64
N LEU A 241 16.70 -9.50 1.94
CA LEU A 241 17.70 -9.10 2.95
C LEU A 241 19.07 -9.77 2.69
N LYS A 242 19.10 -11.06 2.36
CA LYS A 242 20.32 -11.80 2.02
C LYS A 242 21.04 -11.21 0.81
N THR A 243 20.34 -10.71 -0.22
CA THR A 243 20.97 -10.08 -1.39
C THR A 243 21.80 -8.85 -1.00
N TRP A 244 21.45 -8.21 0.11
CA TRP A 244 22.14 -7.05 0.67
C TRP A 244 23.10 -7.39 1.81
N GLY A 245 23.29 -8.68 2.10
CA GLY A 245 24.15 -9.15 3.19
C GLY A 245 23.59 -8.85 4.59
N LEU A 246 22.29 -8.71 4.71
CA LEU A 246 21.60 -8.42 5.97
C LEU A 246 20.99 -9.70 6.58
N PRO A 247 21.03 -9.87 7.92
CA PRO A 247 20.43 -11.02 8.58
C PRO A 247 18.91 -10.93 8.63
N THR A 248 18.27 -12.05 8.93
CA THR A 248 16.93 -12.11 9.49
C THR A 248 17.03 -12.65 10.91
N ASP A 249 16.79 -11.81 11.90
CA ASP A 249 16.95 -12.18 13.31
C ASP A 249 15.68 -12.79 13.90
N ILE A 250 14.52 -12.33 13.41
CA ILE A 250 13.21 -12.74 13.87
C ILE A 250 12.36 -13.18 12.68
N TYR A 251 11.80 -14.38 12.79
CA TYR A 251 11.05 -15.02 11.71
C TYR A 251 9.84 -15.77 12.27
N PRO A 252 8.65 -15.73 11.62
CA PRO A 252 7.48 -16.47 12.05
C PRO A 252 7.73 -18.00 12.03
N ALA A 253 7.21 -18.71 13.03
CA ALA A 253 7.23 -20.16 13.04
C ALA A 253 6.11 -20.75 12.14
N ASN A 254 6.28 -22.04 11.75
CA ASN A 254 5.28 -22.85 11.08
C ASN A 254 4.77 -22.29 9.74
N ASP A 255 5.64 -21.65 8.96
CA ASP A 255 5.34 -21.08 7.63
C ASP A 255 4.11 -20.14 7.60
N ALA A 256 3.82 -19.53 8.73
CA ALA A 256 2.69 -18.61 8.88
C ALA A 256 3.11 -17.15 8.56
N PHE A 257 3.22 -16.82 7.30
CA PHE A 257 3.80 -15.57 6.79
C PHE A 257 2.79 -14.40 6.77
N PHE A 258 2.31 -14.01 7.96
CA PHE A 258 1.37 -12.91 8.17
C PHE A 258 1.79 -12.02 9.33
N MET A 259 1.19 -10.84 9.46
CA MET A 259 1.52 -9.86 10.51
C MET A 259 1.38 -10.43 11.94
N LYS A 260 0.30 -11.14 12.25
CA LYS A 260 0.08 -11.67 13.60
C LYS A 260 1.14 -12.70 14.03
N PRO A 261 1.50 -13.71 13.22
CA PRO A 261 2.63 -14.60 13.51
C PRO A 261 3.97 -13.86 13.65
N LEU A 262 4.23 -12.84 12.83
CA LEU A 262 5.43 -12.02 12.95
C LEU A 262 5.49 -11.31 14.30
N ILE A 263 4.40 -10.67 14.73
CA ILE A 263 4.30 -10.01 16.04
C ILE A 263 4.50 -11.03 17.17
N SER A 264 3.93 -12.22 17.03
CA SER A 264 4.13 -13.30 18.01
C SER A 264 5.60 -13.70 18.11
N ALA A 265 6.30 -13.86 16.97
CA ALA A 265 7.73 -14.17 16.94
C ALA A 265 8.56 -13.04 17.57
N MET A 266 8.23 -11.78 17.27
CA MET A 266 8.87 -10.60 17.89
C MET A 266 8.67 -10.60 19.40
N SER A 267 7.46 -10.86 19.88
CA SER A 267 7.14 -10.91 21.32
C SER A 267 7.94 -12.00 22.05
N VAL A 268 8.20 -13.13 21.40
CA VAL A 268 9.00 -14.23 21.95
C VAL A 268 10.49 -13.90 21.94
N SER A 269 10.98 -13.29 20.85
CA SER A 269 12.40 -12.99 20.69
C SER A 269 12.83 -11.82 21.57
N LEU A 270 12.12 -10.70 21.49
CA LEU A 270 12.45 -9.46 22.22
C LEU A 270 12.16 -9.59 23.70
N GLY A 271 11.09 -10.28 24.12
CA GLY A 271 10.74 -10.46 25.53
C GLY A 271 11.77 -11.22 26.37
N LYS A 272 12.87 -11.69 25.76
CA LYS A 272 14.03 -12.28 26.46
C LYS A 272 15.09 -11.25 26.89
N SER A 273 14.97 -10.02 26.42
CA SER A 273 15.91 -8.91 26.66
C SER A 273 15.15 -7.73 27.27
N ALA A 274 15.83 -6.81 27.91
CA ALA A 274 15.22 -5.54 28.33
C ALA A 274 15.15 -4.58 27.12
N PRO A 275 14.10 -3.70 27.05
CA PRO A 275 14.07 -2.61 26.09
C PRO A 275 15.27 -1.68 26.23
N ARG A 276 15.68 -1.05 25.17
CA ARG A 276 16.80 -0.09 25.21
C ARG A 276 16.46 1.13 26.06
N ALA A 277 17.41 1.57 26.89
CA ALA A 277 17.27 2.81 27.63
C ALA A 277 17.20 3.98 26.64
N ARG A 278 16.15 4.79 26.73
CA ARG A 278 15.99 5.99 25.93
C ARG A 278 16.42 7.18 26.78
N SER A 279 17.53 7.81 26.41
CA SER A 279 17.86 9.13 26.93
C SER A 279 16.84 10.11 26.33
N GLY A 280 16.10 10.83 27.19
CA GLY A 280 15.14 11.85 26.80
C GLY A 280 15.78 13.03 26.09
#